data_29a876a91f4561d59be7d8ff136d9cc0
#
_entry.id   29a876a91f4561d59be7d8ff136d9cc0
#
_cell.length_a   1.000
_cell.length_b   1.000
_cell.length_c   1.000
_cell.angle_alpha   90.00
_cell.angle_beta   90.00
_cell.angle_gamma   90.00
#
_symmetry.space_group_name_H-M   'P 1'
#
loop_
_entity.id
_entity.type
_entity.pdbx_description
1 polymer ?
#
loop_
_entity_poly.entity_id
_entity_poly.type
_entity_poly.pdbx_seq_one_letter_code
_entity_poly.pdbx_strand_id
1 'polypeptide(L)'
;VALGEAQRLVAGFDQLIAKVAEEMDRHDVRVTRLASALATPCFSFEGVFHWRDSWLPLHHSAPDAAHLARLAEPAANPAARALVERLREMTVALFHDHGAASNQIGRTYPFLSALRDEPAAVLRAIKQAVDPRNLMNPGVLGFRPGSA
;
A
#
# COMPACT_ATOMS: atom_id res chain seq x y z
N VAL A 1 2.01 14.05 0.35
CA VAL A 1 2.30 15.08 -0.68
C VAL A 1 2.38 16.46 -0.06
N ALA A 2 2.93 17.44 -0.80
CA ALA A 2 2.81 18.84 -0.44
C ALA A 2 1.33 19.28 -0.45
N LEU A 3 0.96 20.17 0.46
CA LEU A 3 -0.44 20.62 0.60
C LEU A 3 -0.99 21.22 -0.73
N GLY A 4 -0.15 21.90 -1.50
CA GLY A 4 -0.52 22.44 -2.82
C GLY A 4 -0.88 21.38 -3.87
N GLU A 5 -0.45 20.13 -3.70
CA GLU A 5 -0.79 19.00 -4.58
C GLU A 5 -2.04 18.23 -4.13
N ALA A 6 -2.54 18.47 -2.93
CA ALA A 6 -3.61 17.67 -2.33
C ALA A 6 -4.85 17.56 -3.22
N GLN A 7 -5.32 18.69 -3.77
CA GLN A 7 -6.52 18.69 -4.61
C GLN A 7 -6.32 17.90 -5.90
N ARG A 8 -5.16 18.04 -6.54
CA ARG A 8 -4.84 17.30 -7.79
C ARG A 8 -4.74 15.80 -7.54
N LEU A 9 -4.07 15.43 -6.44
CA LEU A 9 -3.96 14.02 -6.04
C LEU A 9 -5.33 13.38 -5.79
N VAL A 10 -6.19 14.05 -5.00
CA VAL A 10 -7.55 13.55 -4.70
C VAL A 10 -8.38 13.43 -5.97
N ALA A 11 -8.37 14.45 -6.82
CA ALA A 11 -9.09 14.41 -8.09
C ALA A 11 -8.58 13.31 -9.03
N GLY A 12 -7.26 13.10 -9.10
CA GLY A 12 -6.66 12.00 -9.84
C GLY A 12 -7.08 10.63 -9.32
N PHE A 13 -7.13 10.47 -8.00
CA PHE A 13 -7.60 9.24 -7.37
C PHE A 13 -9.09 9.00 -7.65
N ASP A 14 -9.94 10.02 -7.56
CA ASP A 14 -11.37 9.90 -7.87
C ASP A 14 -11.60 9.51 -9.34
N GLN A 15 -10.81 10.08 -10.27
CA GLN A 15 -10.86 9.69 -11.69
C GLN A 15 -10.39 8.24 -11.91
N LEU A 16 -9.35 7.80 -11.17
CA LEU A 16 -8.88 6.41 -11.22
C LEU A 16 -10.00 5.46 -10.78
N ILE A 17 -10.64 5.73 -9.64
CA ILE A 17 -11.74 4.91 -9.13
C ILE A 17 -12.95 4.91 -10.07
N ALA A 18 -13.31 6.06 -10.63
CA ALA A 18 -14.42 6.16 -11.57
C ALA A 18 -14.24 5.28 -12.82
N LYS A 19 -13.00 5.15 -13.33
CA LYS A 19 -12.70 4.31 -14.50
C LYS A 19 -12.92 2.82 -14.26
N VAL A 20 -12.90 2.37 -13.01
CA VAL A 20 -13.01 0.96 -12.62
C VAL A 20 -14.25 0.67 -11.76
N ALA A 21 -15.14 1.65 -11.61
CA ALA A 21 -16.29 1.55 -10.73
C ALA A 21 -17.19 0.33 -11.02
N GLU A 22 -17.50 0.07 -12.29
CA GLU A 22 -18.32 -1.08 -12.69
C GLU A 22 -17.66 -2.42 -12.35
N GLU A 23 -16.32 -2.49 -12.45
CA GLU A 23 -15.59 -3.71 -12.09
C GLU A 23 -15.52 -3.88 -10.57
N MET A 24 -15.36 -2.78 -9.82
CA MET A 24 -15.42 -2.77 -8.37
C MET A 24 -16.81 -3.24 -7.88
N ASP A 25 -17.88 -2.72 -8.45
CA ASP A 25 -19.24 -3.12 -8.10
C ASP A 25 -19.50 -4.61 -8.38
N ARG A 26 -19.02 -5.11 -9.54
CA ARG A 26 -19.16 -6.53 -9.93
C ARG A 26 -18.52 -7.49 -8.94
N HIS A 27 -17.43 -7.08 -8.29
CA HIS A 27 -16.66 -7.90 -7.34
C HIS A 27 -16.86 -7.51 -5.88
N ASP A 28 -17.83 -6.61 -5.56
CA ASP A 28 -18.09 -6.04 -4.22
C ASP A 28 -16.82 -5.47 -3.58
N VAL A 29 -15.98 -4.81 -4.40
CA VAL A 29 -14.81 -4.06 -3.92
C VAL A 29 -15.25 -2.63 -3.64
N ARG A 30 -14.97 -2.15 -2.43
CA ARG A 30 -15.28 -0.78 -2.00
C ARG A 30 -14.01 -0.05 -1.64
N VAL A 31 -14.07 1.27 -1.69
CA VAL A 31 -12.96 2.13 -1.29
C VAL A 31 -13.42 3.19 -0.30
N THR A 32 -12.68 3.34 0.78
CA THR A 32 -12.79 4.49 1.68
C THR A 32 -11.55 5.37 1.54
N ARG A 33 -11.69 6.64 1.87
CA ARG A 33 -10.63 7.64 1.77
C ARG A 33 -10.34 8.20 3.16
N LEU A 34 -9.09 8.14 3.55
CA LEU A 34 -8.59 8.82 4.75
C LEU A 34 -7.72 9.99 4.30
N ALA A 35 -8.06 11.18 4.77
CA ALA A 35 -7.35 12.40 4.43
C ALA A 35 -7.07 13.20 5.69
N SER A 36 -5.84 13.68 5.85
CA SER A 36 -5.47 14.55 6.97
C SER A 36 -4.38 15.54 6.60
N ALA A 37 -4.46 16.72 7.20
CA ALA A 37 -3.35 17.66 7.19
C ALA A 37 -2.31 17.21 8.23
N LEU A 38 -1.09 16.96 7.78
CA LEU A 38 0.03 16.63 8.64
C LEU A 38 0.94 17.84 8.70
N ALA A 39 1.03 18.53 9.79
CA ALA A 39 1.88 19.71 9.93
C ALA A 39 1.93 20.60 8.66
N THR A 40 2.37 21.80 8.75
CA THR A 40 2.53 22.63 7.55
C THR A 40 3.87 22.30 6.88
N PRO A 41 3.92 21.94 5.59
CA PRO A 41 2.90 22.03 4.55
C PRO A 41 2.46 20.68 3.95
N CYS A 42 2.24 19.65 4.73
CA CYS A 42 2.03 18.28 4.26
C CYS A 42 0.56 17.84 4.36
N PHE A 43 0.14 17.06 3.35
CA PHE A 43 -1.16 16.41 3.28
C PHE A 43 -0.96 14.88 3.15
N SER A 44 -1.65 14.12 4.00
CA SER A 44 -1.73 12.67 3.92
C SER A 44 -3.04 12.26 3.28
N PHE A 45 -2.94 11.30 2.36
CA PHE A 45 -4.10 10.70 1.71
C PHE A 45 -3.89 9.19 1.59
N GLU A 46 -4.90 8.43 1.93
CA GLU A 46 -4.89 6.98 1.88
C GLU A 46 -6.19 6.45 1.27
N GLY A 47 -6.09 5.65 0.23
CA GLY A 47 -7.20 4.88 -0.33
C GLY A 47 -7.19 3.47 0.29
N VAL A 48 -8.23 3.13 1.05
CA VAL A 48 -8.36 1.81 1.69
C VAL A 48 -9.37 0.99 0.93
N PHE A 49 -8.93 -0.12 0.32
CA PHE A 49 -9.78 -1.04 -0.42
C PHE A 49 -10.33 -2.11 0.51
N HIS A 50 -11.63 -2.37 0.41
CA HIS A 50 -12.37 -3.36 1.19
C HIS A 50 -13.02 -4.37 0.24
N TRP A 51 -12.86 -5.66 0.54
CA TRP A 51 -13.53 -6.75 -0.16
C TRP A 51 -13.70 -7.94 0.77
N ARG A 52 -14.53 -8.89 0.38
CA ARG A 52 -14.68 -10.16 1.08
C ARG A 52 -13.89 -11.25 0.36
N ASP A 53 -13.13 -12.04 1.13
CA ASP A 53 -12.29 -13.13 0.63
C ASP A 53 -12.08 -14.18 1.74
N SER A 54 -11.63 -15.38 1.38
CA SER A 54 -11.24 -16.40 2.36
C SER A 54 -10.13 -15.89 3.28
N TRP A 55 -10.13 -16.42 4.48
CA TRP A 55 -9.15 -16.02 5.48
C TRP A 55 -7.73 -16.50 5.13
N LEU A 56 -6.76 -15.70 5.46
CA LEU A 56 -5.35 -16.08 5.41
C LEU A 56 -4.99 -16.94 6.64
N PRO A 57 -3.90 -17.74 6.59
CA PRO A 57 -3.43 -18.49 7.75
C PRO A 57 -3.30 -17.65 9.03
N LEU A 58 -2.89 -16.39 8.90
CA LEU A 58 -2.81 -15.45 10.02
C LEU A 58 -4.19 -15.23 10.68
N HIS A 59 -5.27 -15.14 9.91
CA HIS A 59 -6.61 -14.95 10.44
C HIS A 59 -7.10 -16.17 11.22
N HIS A 60 -6.61 -17.37 10.90
CA HIS A 60 -6.93 -18.60 11.66
C HIS A 60 -6.10 -18.74 12.94
N SER A 61 -4.93 -18.14 13.03
CA SER A 61 -3.98 -18.33 14.13
C SER A 61 -3.94 -17.19 15.15
N ALA A 62 -4.30 -15.97 14.75
CA ALA A 62 -4.15 -14.78 15.60
C ALA A 62 -5.30 -14.56 16.60
N PRO A 63 -6.59 -14.71 16.24
CA PRO A 63 -7.71 -14.62 17.18
C PRO A 63 -7.90 -15.89 18.00
N ASP A 64 -8.58 -15.78 19.14
CA ASP A 64 -8.96 -16.99 19.89
C ASP A 64 -10.06 -17.82 19.16
N ALA A 65 -10.10 -19.11 19.44
CA ALA A 65 -11.02 -20.04 18.79
C ALA A 65 -12.50 -19.70 19.04
N ALA A 66 -12.84 -19.16 20.20
CA ALA A 66 -14.21 -18.79 20.54
C ALA A 66 -14.65 -17.55 19.73
N HIS A 67 -13.75 -16.65 19.42
CA HIS A 67 -14.02 -15.53 18.51
C HIS A 67 -14.24 -16.01 17.07
N LEU A 68 -13.34 -16.86 16.56
CA LEU A 68 -13.45 -17.43 15.21
C LEU A 68 -14.73 -18.23 14.99
N ALA A 69 -15.16 -19.02 15.99
CA ALA A 69 -16.37 -19.83 15.90
C ALA A 69 -17.66 -19.00 15.70
N ARG A 70 -17.63 -17.70 15.98
CA ARG A 70 -18.76 -16.78 15.80
C ARG A 70 -18.77 -16.09 14.43
N LEU A 71 -17.70 -16.25 13.66
CA LEU A 71 -17.53 -15.62 12.36
C LEU A 71 -17.72 -16.66 11.26
N ALA A 72 -18.43 -16.29 10.19
CA ALA A 72 -18.48 -17.10 8.99
C ALA A 72 -17.34 -16.70 8.07
N GLU A 73 -16.47 -17.65 7.72
CA GLU A 73 -15.44 -17.42 6.72
C GLU A 73 -16.08 -17.19 5.35
N PRO A 74 -15.74 -16.09 4.66
CA PRO A 74 -16.23 -15.85 3.30
C PRO A 74 -15.66 -16.87 2.32
N ALA A 75 -16.35 -17.10 1.21
CA ALA A 75 -15.81 -17.84 0.08
C ALA A 75 -14.61 -17.12 -0.53
N ALA A 76 -13.66 -17.88 -1.08
CA ALA A 76 -12.51 -17.32 -1.79
C ALA A 76 -12.96 -16.46 -2.99
N ASN A 77 -12.37 -15.26 -3.10
CA ASN A 77 -12.67 -14.30 -4.17
C ASN A 77 -11.38 -13.86 -4.90
N PRO A 78 -10.78 -14.74 -5.71
CA PRO A 78 -9.54 -14.43 -6.40
C PRO A 78 -9.69 -13.28 -7.40
N ALA A 79 -10.87 -13.05 -7.96
CA ALA A 79 -11.13 -11.95 -8.88
C ALA A 79 -11.07 -10.59 -8.17
N ALA A 80 -11.70 -10.46 -7.00
CA ALA A 80 -11.58 -9.25 -6.19
C ALA A 80 -10.14 -9.01 -5.73
N ARG A 81 -9.42 -10.08 -5.35
CA ARG A 81 -8.01 -10.00 -4.95
C ARG A 81 -7.15 -9.44 -6.08
N ALA A 82 -7.27 -9.98 -7.29
CA ALA A 82 -6.54 -9.51 -8.46
C ALA A 82 -6.89 -8.05 -8.82
N LEU A 83 -8.17 -7.69 -8.72
CA LEU A 83 -8.60 -6.30 -8.91
C LEU A 83 -7.96 -5.37 -7.88
N VAL A 84 -7.97 -5.72 -6.61
CA VAL A 84 -7.37 -4.89 -5.54
C VAL A 84 -5.86 -4.76 -5.71
N GLU A 85 -5.15 -5.82 -6.11
CA GLU A 85 -3.72 -5.75 -6.42
C GLU A 85 -3.45 -4.74 -7.55
N ARG A 86 -4.19 -4.80 -8.64
CA ARG A 86 -4.10 -3.84 -9.74
C ARG A 86 -4.43 -2.41 -9.31
N LEU A 87 -5.48 -2.22 -8.49
CA LEU A 87 -5.84 -0.91 -7.95
C LEU A 87 -4.74 -0.32 -7.06
N ARG A 88 -4.06 -1.15 -6.28
CA ARG A 88 -2.91 -0.73 -5.48
C ARG A 88 -1.74 -0.27 -6.35
N GLU A 89 -1.41 -1.01 -7.40
CA GLU A 89 -0.37 -0.63 -8.35
C GLU A 89 -0.68 0.70 -9.04
N MET A 90 -1.92 0.86 -9.53
CA MET A 90 -2.37 2.11 -10.15
C MET A 90 -2.34 3.28 -9.16
N THR A 91 -2.72 3.05 -7.91
CA THR A 91 -2.67 4.07 -6.84
C THR A 91 -1.24 4.47 -6.52
N VAL A 92 -0.33 3.51 -6.43
CA VAL A 92 1.10 3.78 -6.19
C VAL A 92 1.70 4.60 -7.34
N ALA A 93 1.39 4.26 -8.59
CA ALA A 93 1.85 5.01 -9.74
C ALA A 93 1.31 6.46 -9.73
N LEU A 94 0.01 6.65 -9.50
CA LEU A 94 -0.59 7.96 -9.37
C LEU A 94 0.07 8.79 -8.26
N PHE A 95 0.29 8.19 -7.10
CA PHE A 95 0.90 8.89 -5.96
C PHE A 95 2.35 9.29 -6.26
N HIS A 96 3.10 8.42 -6.93
CA HIS A 96 4.44 8.72 -7.39
C HIS A 96 4.47 9.91 -8.36
N ASP A 97 3.55 9.97 -9.32
CA ASP A 97 3.44 11.06 -10.30
C ASP A 97 3.13 12.41 -9.65
N HIS A 98 2.49 12.41 -8.47
CA HIS A 98 2.26 13.59 -7.64
C HIS A 98 3.36 13.86 -6.61
N GLY A 99 4.49 13.17 -6.68
CA GLY A 99 5.60 13.36 -5.75
C GLY A 99 5.28 12.93 -4.32
N ALA A 100 4.37 11.97 -4.14
CA ALA A 100 4.04 11.45 -2.83
C ALA A 100 5.17 10.56 -2.30
N ALA A 101 5.48 10.71 -1.02
CA ALA A 101 6.28 9.76 -0.27
C ALA A 101 5.37 8.93 0.65
N SER A 102 5.67 7.64 0.80
CA SER A 102 4.96 6.79 1.76
C SER A 102 5.41 7.13 3.18
N ASN A 103 4.44 7.31 4.09
CA ASN A 103 4.69 7.45 5.52
C ASN A 103 4.69 6.10 6.27
N GLN A 104 4.35 5.03 5.57
CA GLN A 104 4.39 3.67 6.09
C GLN A 104 5.57 2.90 5.51
N ILE A 105 6.13 2.02 6.31
CA ILE A 105 7.28 1.20 5.95
C ILE A 105 6.79 -0.23 5.73
N GLY A 106 7.14 -0.81 4.58
CA GLY A 106 6.75 -2.18 4.28
C GLY A 106 7.23 -2.63 2.91
N ARG A 107 6.72 -3.78 2.48
CA ARG A 107 7.04 -4.32 1.14
C ARG A 107 6.19 -3.72 0.03
N THR A 108 4.99 -3.26 0.38
CA THR A 108 4.00 -2.73 -0.58
C THR A 108 4.32 -1.29 -0.97
N TYR A 109 4.98 -0.54 -0.07
CA TYR A 109 5.19 0.88 -0.27
C TYR A 109 6.58 1.15 -0.85
N PRO A 110 6.68 1.85 -2.01
CA PRO A 110 7.95 2.11 -2.68
C PRO A 110 8.74 3.23 -1.96
N PHE A 111 9.45 2.88 -0.90
CA PHE A 111 10.18 3.87 -0.09
C PHE A 111 11.46 4.33 -0.77
N LEU A 112 12.37 3.40 -1.10
CA LEU A 112 13.67 3.77 -1.69
C LEU A 112 13.53 4.47 -3.05
N SER A 113 12.58 4.03 -3.89
CA SER A 113 12.34 4.62 -5.20
C SER A 113 11.66 6.00 -5.16
N ALA A 114 11.08 6.37 -4.03
CA ALA A 114 10.51 7.70 -3.81
C ALA A 114 11.52 8.71 -3.25
N LEU A 115 12.73 8.25 -2.87
CA LEU A 115 13.80 9.10 -2.39
C LEU A 115 14.67 9.61 -3.55
N ARG A 116 15.32 10.75 -3.32
CA ARG A 116 16.44 11.20 -4.18
C ARG A 116 17.62 10.24 -4.02
N ASP A 117 18.53 10.26 -4.98
CA ASP A 117 19.65 9.31 -5.06
C ASP A 117 20.55 9.33 -3.83
N GLU A 118 20.86 10.51 -3.28
CA GLU A 118 21.79 10.64 -2.16
C GLU A 118 21.25 10.01 -0.87
N PRO A 119 20.02 10.32 -0.38
CA PRO A 119 19.48 9.63 0.79
C PRO A 119 19.23 8.15 0.53
N ALA A 120 18.87 7.75 -0.69
CA ALA A 120 18.74 6.34 -1.04
C ALA A 120 20.09 5.60 -0.96
N ALA A 121 21.18 6.22 -1.42
CA ALA A 121 22.53 5.66 -1.32
C ALA A 121 22.98 5.49 0.13
N VAL A 122 22.71 6.46 1.00
CA VAL A 122 23.01 6.36 2.44
C VAL A 122 22.28 5.19 3.07
N LEU A 123 20.97 5.02 2.80
CA LEU A 123 20.21 3.91 3.34
C LEU A 123 20.72 2.55 2.84
N ARG A 124 21.09 2.45 1.56
CA ARG A 124 21.71 1.23 1.01
C ARG A 124 23.04 0.91 1.71
N ALA A 125 23.89 1.92 1.92
CA ALA A 125 25.16 1.74 2.61
C ALA A 125 24.96 1.28 4.07
N ILE A 126 24.01 1.85 4.80
CA ILE A 126 23.66 1.42 6.16
C ILE A 126 23.17 -0.05 6.12
N LYS A 127 22.23 -0.36 5.24
CA LYS A 127 21.72 -1.75 5.11
C LYS A 127 22.83 -2.73 4.82
N GLN A 128 23.72 -2.41 3.88
CA GLN A 128 24.85 -3.27 3.53
C GLN A 128 25.83 -3.45 4.69
N ALA A 129 26.06 -2.41 5.49
CA ALA A 129 26.97 -2.49 6.64
C ALA A 129 26.41 -3.37 7.77
N VAL A 130 25.09 -3.26 8.06
CA VAL A 130 24.48 -3.97 9.22
C VAL A 130 23.88 -5.31 8.85
N ASP A 131 23.52 -5.55 7.60
CA ASP A 131 22.88 -6.78 7.12
C ASP A 131 23.32 -7.13 5.68
N PRO A 132 24.61 -7.42 5.47
CA PRO A 132 25.16 -7.65 4.13
C PRO A 132 24.54 -8.86 3.42
N ARG A 133 23.92 -9.79 4.15
CA ARG A 133 23.23 -10.96 3.58
C ARG A 133 21.73 -10.74 3.37
N ASN A 134 21.22 -9.54 3.68
CA ASN A 134 19.79 -9.20 3.58
C ASN A 134 18.86 -10.23 4.26
N LEU A 135 19.21 -10.64 5.47
CA LEU A 135 18.44 -11.59 6.29
C LEU A 135 17.35 -10.92 7.10
N MET A 136 17.56 -9.64 7.47
CA MET A 136 16.62 -8.86 8.26
C MET A 136 15.60 -8.18 7.35
N ASN A 137 14.35 -8.59 7.47
CA ASN A 137 13.23 -8.04 6.69
C ASN A 137 13.51 -7.95 5.17
N PRO A 138 13.83 -9.05 4.49
CA PRO A 138 14.18 -9.03 3.08
C PRO A 138 13.02 -8.49 2.24
N GLY A 139 13.34 -7.54 1.34
CA GLY A 139 12.37 -6.88 0.47
C GLY A 139 11.62 -5.69 1.08
N VAL A 140 11.76 -5.43 2.39
CA VAL A 140 11.19 -4.22 3.02
C VAL A 140 11.93 -2.98 2.51
N LEU A 141 11.24 -1.86 2.38
CA LEU A 141 11.75 -0.59 1.81
C LEU A 141 12.22 -0.68 0.35
N GLY A 142 12.06 -1.81 -0.31
CA GLY A 142 12.60 -2.03 -1.67
C GLY A 142 14.01 -2.61 -1.71
N PHE A 143 14.58 -3.01 -0.58
CA PHE A 143 15.86 -3.73 -0.55
C PHE A 143 15.71 -5.14 -1.11
N ARG A 144 16.24 -5.36 -2.31
CA ARG A 144 16.26 -6.68 -2.96
C ARG A 144 17.62 -7.35 -2.75
N PRO A 145 17.67 -8.70 -2.68
CA PRO A 145 18.94 -9.41 -2.71
C PRO A 145 19.74 -9.01 -3.97
N GLY A 146 21.00 -8.60 -3.80
CA GLY A 146 21.87 -8.22 -4.92
C GLY A 146 21.68 -6.81 -5.46
N SER A 147 20.89 -5.94 -4.84
CA SER A 147 20.77 -4.52 -5.19
C SER A 147 21.76 -3.65 -4.38
N ALA A 148 23.02 -4.06 -4.31
CA ALA A 148 24.10 -3.23 -3.79
C ALA A 148 24.71 -2.38 -4.91
#